data_a08b2cc9c693dab76be53d579c3f7f24
#
_entry.id   a08b2cc9c693dab76be53d579c3f7f24
#
_cell.length_a   1.000
_cell.length_b   1.000
_cell.length_c   1.000
_cell.angle_alpha   90.00
_cell.angle_beta   90.00
_cell.angle_gamma   90.00
#
_symmetry.space_group_name_H-M   'P 1'
#
loop_
_entity.id
_entity.type
_entity.pdbx_description
1 polymer ?
#
loop_
_entity_poly.entity_id
_entity_poly.type
_entity_poly.pdbx_seq_one_letter_code
_entity_poly.pdbx_strand_id
1 'polypeptide(L)'
;MKSYILLLGLLLGGFTAYADSTAKKETEAILIGHVVDSRSGEHLPFITITVKGTTIGTTTDVSGHYLLGNLPVGRPLTVVAQSVGYKSAERSVTLGAHSTTELNFELEEQAVDVGEVVVEIDRNSVIRKETPSLVNILNSKLFERTNAATLADGLSFQPGVRVEDGCQNCGFAQVRINGLDGHYSQILLDSRPLFSALNGVYGLEQIPANMIERVEVIRGGGSALFGASAIGGTINIITKEPLRDWAEIGHTLMSVGCSGAYDNNTTINTSLVSNNRKAGIYVYGQNRYRSGYDHDGDGYTELPNLRNQMFGMRSYLRTGDHSKLTLEYHGINEFRRGGNRLDLPAHEANITEQTDHNINGASVAFDLFSRDDRTRHLSVYSAVQQTTRKSYYGGTGEGATDEELENARKAYGRTDGLTVISGAQFLQRFERLLFLPSELRRSAWSTATTTSTT
;
A
#
# COMPACT_ATOMS: atom_id res chain seq x y z
N MET A 1 -22.96 -22.11 -4.54
CA MET A 1 -21.84 -22.51 -3.68
C MET A 1 -21.01 -23.72 -4.15
N LYS A 2 -21.49 -24.57 -5.07
CA LYS A 2 -20.71 -25.73 -5.55
C LYS A 2 -19.77 -25.45 -6.75
N SER A 3 -19.94 -24.35 -7.47
CA SER A 3 -19.13 -24.03 -8.66
C SER A 3 -17.82 -23.27 -8.39
N TYR A 4 -17.64 -22.68 -7.22
CA TYR A 4 -16.43 -21.88 -6.89
C TYR A 4 -15.29 -22.74 -6.31
N ILE A 5 -15.59 -23.92 -5.80
CA ILE A 5 -14.58 -24.85 -5.26
C ILE A 5 -13.76 -25.49 -6.37
N LEU A 6 -14.34 -25.64 -7.57
CA LEU A 6 -13.64 -26.24 -8.72
C LEU A 6 -12.60 -25.29 -9.35
N LEU A 7 -12.79 -23.96 -9.23
CA LEU A 7 -11.85 -22.99 -9.76
C LEU A 7 -10.61 -22.83 -8.88
N LEU A 8 -10.76 -23.00 -7.57
CA LEU A 8 -9.64 -22.94 -6.63
C LEU A 8 -8.75 -24.20 -6.72
N GLY A 9 -9.34 -25.36 -7.06
CA GLY A 9 -8.59 -26.61 -7.27
C GLY A 9 -7.72 -26.60 -8.53
N LEU A 10 -8.10 -25.85 -9.57
CA LEU A 10 -7.33 -25.73 -10.82
C LEU A 10 -6.12 -24.80 -10.70
N LEU A 11 -6.13 -23.86 -9.75
CA LEU A 11 -5.00 -22.96 -9.48
C LEU A 11 -3.91 -23.63 -8.59
N LEU A 12 -4.26 -24.64 -7.82
CA LEU A 12 -3.32 -25.37 -6.95
C LEU A 12 -2.69 -26.62 -7.60
N GLY A 13 -3.23 -27.09 -8.75
CA GLY A 13 -2.77 -28.31 -9.43
C GLY A 13 -1.63 -28.12 -10.45
N GLY A 14 -1.17 -26.91 -10.72
CA GLY A 14 -0.23 -26.58 -11.81
C GLY A 14 1.24 -26.41 -11.43
N PHE A 15 1.63 -26.50 -10.16
CA PHE A 15 3.03 -26.44 -9.76
C PHE A 15 3.64 -27.82 -9.59
N THR A 16 3.82 -28.54 -10.69
CA THR A 16 4.83 -29.60 -10.72
C THR A 16 6.18 -28.90 -10.83
N ALA A 17 6.90 -28.83 -9.71
CA ALA A 17 8.29 -28.42 -9.68
C ALA A 17 9.10 -29.35 -10.61
N TYR A 18 9.58 -28.82 -11.72
CA TYR A 18 10.68 -29.41 -12.45
C TYR A 18 11.92 -29.24 -11.56
N ALA A 19 12.19 -30.26 -10.75
CA ALA A 19 13.48 -30.38 -10.10
C ALA A 19 14.47 -30.76 -11.19
N ASP A 20 15.14 -29.77 -11.75
CA ASP A 20 16.35 -30.00 -12.56
C ASP A 20 17.44 -30.51 -11.61
N SER A 21 17.65 -31.82 -11.62
CA SER A 21 18.73 -32.48 -10.90
C SER A 21 20.05 -32.24 -11.66
N THR A 22 20.53 -30.99 -11.68
CA THR A 22 21.94 -30.75 -11.96
C THR A 22 22.72 -31.31 -10.79
N ALA A 23 23.43 -32.40 -11.00
CA ALA A 23 24.34 -33.02 -10.06
C ALA A 23 25.24 -31.94 -9.44
N LYS A 24 25.01 -31.66 -8.16
CA LYS A 24 25.79 -30.74 -7.34
C LYS A 24 27.20 -31.29 -7.28
N LYS A 25 28.13 -30.75 -8.07
CA LYS A 25 29.53 -31.08 -8.00
C LYS A 25 29.98 -30.55 -6.63
N GLU A 26 30.16 -31.41 -5.66
CA GLU A 26 30.69 -31.05 -4.33
C GLU A 26 32.09 -30.44 -4.56
N THR A 27 32.18 -29.16 -4.40
CA THR A 27 33.44 -28.43 -4.43
C THR A 27 33.86 -28.22 -2.98
N GLU A 28 34.95 -28.82 -2.57
CA GLU A 28 35.48 -28.77 -1.19
C GLU A 28 36.28 -27.49 -0.89
N ALA A 29 36.14 -26.45 -1.69
CA ALA A 29 36.78 -25.16 -1.42
C ALA A 29 35.98 -24.34 -0.40
N ILE A 30 36.69 -23.84 0.60
CA ILE A 30 36.15 -23.05 1.69
C ILE A 30 36.82 -21.67 1.70
N LEU A 31 36.01 -20.63 1.80
CA LEU A 31 36.45 -19.25 2.03
C LEU A 31 36.08 -18.86 3.45
N ILE A 32 37.07 -18.40 4.22
CA ILE A 32 36.91 -17.87 5.58
C ILE A 32 37.44 -16.44 5.63
N GLY A 33 37.01 -15.69 6.59
CA GLY A 33 37.56 -14.35 6.85
C GLY A 33 36.77 -13.59 7.88
N HIS A 34 37.13 -12.34 8.05
CA HIS A 34 36.44 -11.41 8.91
C HIS A 34 36.21 -10.08 8.20
N VAL A 35 35.29 -9.32 8.72
CA VAL A 35 34.96 -7.98 8.25
C VAL A 35 35.15 -6.99 9.38
N VAL A 36 35.89 -5.92 9.11
CA VAL A 36 36.16 -4.87 10.09
C VAL A 36 35.75 -3.50 9.55
N ASP A 37 35.45 -2.59 10.48
CA ASP A 37 35.31 -1.17 10.15
C ASP A 37 36.69 -0.58 9.84
N SER A 38 36.82 0.12 8.72
CA SER A 38 38.10 0.65 8.24
C SER A 38 38.68 1.75 9.12
N ARG A 39 37.87 2.41 9.93
CA ARG A 39 38.29 3.52 10.81
C ARG A 39 38.58 3.07 12.24
N SER A 40 37.66 2.26 12.81
CA SER A 40 37.78 1.80 14.20
C SER A 40 38.57 0.50 14.33
N GLY A 41 38.64 -0.31 13.25
CA GLY A 41 39.21 -1.66 13.30
C GLY A 41 38.32 -2.67 14.03
N GLU A 42 37.13 -2.29 14.47
CA GLU A 42 36.19 -3.18 15.14
C GLU A 42 35.59 -4.19 14.15
N HIS A 43 35.42 -5.41 14.61
CA HIS A 43 34.79 -6.47 13.83
C HIS A 43 33.31 -6.19 13.64
N LEU A 44 32.81 -6.34 12.40
CA LEU A 44 31.44 -6.02 12.01
C LEU A 44 30.58 -7.28 11.93
N PRO A 45 29.62 -7.46 12.84
CA PRO A 45 28.68 -8.58 12.79
C PRO A 45 27.59 -8.37 11.73
N PHE A 46 27.01 -9.48 11.27
CA PHE A 46 25.86 -9.52 10.36
C PHE A 46 26.06 -8.83 8.99
N ILE A 47 27.33 -8.76 8.52
CA ILE A 47 27.64 -8.29 7.17
C ILE A 47 27.33 -9.39 6.18
N THR A 48 26.63 -9.06 5.12
CA THR A 48 26.28 -9.98 4.04
C THR A 48 27.48 -10.18 3.11
N ILE A 49 27.91 -11.43 2.93
CA ILE A 49 28.99 -11.85 2.02
C ILE A 49 28.37 -12.67 0.90
N THR A 50 28.55 -12.24 -0.35
CA THR A 50 27.97 -12.92 -1.52
C THR A 50 29.01 -13.10 -2.63
N VAL A 51 28.83 -14.16 -3.42
CA VAL A 51 29.61 -14.34 -4.66
C VAL A 51 28.80 -13.74 -5.81
N LYS A 52 29.35 -12.71 -6.43
CA LYS A 52 28.71 -11.93 -7.51
C LYS A 52 28.22 -12.81 -8.66
N GLY A 53 26.95 -12.64 -9.04
CA GLY A 53 26.34 -13.42 -10.13
C GLY A 53 25.91 -14.83 -9.75
N THR A 54 25.90 -15.18 -8.45
CA THR A 54 25.43 -16.46 -7.93
C THR A 54 24.46 -16.27 -6.78
N THR A 55 23.84 -17.36 -6.32
CA THR A 55 23.02 -17.39 -5.09
C THR A 55 23.82 -17.79 -3.86
N ILE A 56 25.15 -17.92 -3.98
CA ILE A 56 26.02 -18.37 -2.88
C ILE A 56 26.34 -17.17 -2.00
N GLY A 57 26.04 -17.27 -0.73
CA GLY A 57 26.31 -16.22 0.25
C GLY A 57 26.15 -16.70 1.69
N THR A 58 26.66 -15.88 2.62
CA THR A 58 26.60 -16.06 4.07
C THR A 58 26.55 -14.70 4.75
N THR A 59 26.49 -14.68 6.08
CA THR A 59 26.65 -13.45 6.88
C THR A 59 27.76 -13.66 7.90
N THR A 60 28.42 -12.56 8.32
CA THR A 60 29.33 -12.64 9.46
C THR A 60 28.55 -12.95 10.74
N ASP A 61 29.17 -13.70 11.62
CA ASP A 61 28.65 -14.00 12.95
C ASP A 61 28.77 -12.80 13.92
N VAL A 62 28.41 -13.00 15.19
CA VAL A 62 28.47 -11.96 16.21
C VAL A 62 29.90 -11.45 16.49
N SER A 63 30.92 -12.20 16.10
CA SER A 63 32.35 -11.84 16.22
C SER A 63 32.93 -11.25 14.92
N GLY A 64 32.07 -11.03 13.89
CA GLY A 64 32.47 -10.46 12.60
C GLY A 64 33.16 -11.42 11.65
N HIS A 65 33.16 -12.75 11.95
CA HIS A 65 33.79 -13.76 11.10
C HIS A 65 32.77 -14.46 10.20
N TYR A 66 33.23 -14.98 9.06
CA TYR A 66 32.37 -15.72 8.13
C TYR A 66 33.03 -16.97 7.58
N LEU A 67 32.21 -17.91 7.18
CA LEU A 67 32.59 -19.12 6.48
C LEU A 67 31.64 -19.32 5.29
N LEU A 68 32.20 -19.50 4.11
CA LEU A 68 31.49 -19.75 2.87
C LEU A 68 32.06 -21.01 2.19
N GLY A 69 31.26 -22.06 2.13
CA GLY A 69 31.63 -23.36 1.56
C GLY A 69 31.00 -23.60 0.19
N ASN A 70 31.37 -24.75 -0.41
CA ASN A 70 30.84 -25.21 -1.71
C ASN A 70 31.10 -24.23 -2.86
N LEU A 71 32.28 -23.63 -2.89
CA LEU A 71 32.64 -22.62 -3.88
C LEU A 71 33.24 -23.26 -5.14
N PRO A 72 32.96 -22.68 -6.34
CA PRO A 72 33.59 -23.08 -7.59
C PRO A 72 35.09 -22.87 -7.54
N VAL A 73 35.86 -23.87 -8.01
CA VAL A 73 37.32 -23.83 -8.04
C VAL A 73 37.87 -23.55 -9.42
N GLY A 74 39.13 -23.07 -9.51
CA GLY A 74 39.89 -22.91 -10.77
C GLY A 74 39.45 -21.71 -11.63
N ARG A 75 38.55 -20.87 -11.15
CA ARG A 75 38.16 -19.62 -11.81
C ARG A 75 38.13 -18.46 -10.84
N PRO A 76 38.35 -17.22 -11.28
CA PRO A 76 38.25 -16.05 -10.41
C PRO A 76 36.79 -15.85 -9.98
N LEU A 77 36.57 -15.66 -8.69
CA LEU A 77 35.30 -15.33 -8.08
C LEU A 77 35.38 -13.92 -7.52
N THR A 78 34.38 -13.11 -7.77
CA THR A 78 34.25 -11.80 -7.12
C THR A 78 33.36 -11.96 -5.90
N VAL A 79 33.91 -11.74 -4.73
CA VAL A 79 33.19 -11.76 -3.46
C VAL A 79 32.87 -10.33 -3.03
N VAL A 80 31.64 -10.11 -2.61
CA VAL A 80 31.11 -8.79 -2.23
C VAL A 80 30.72 -8.83 -0.76
N ALA A 81 31.26 -7.91 0.03
CA ALA A 81 30.82 -7.63 1.38
C ALA A 81 29.95 -6.37 1.38
N GLN A 82 28.73 -6.46 1.95
CA GLN A 82 27.79 -5.34 1.97
C GLN A 82 26.93 -5.32 3.22
N SER A 83 26.65 -4.12 3.71
CA SER A 83 25.71 -3.86 4.79
C SER A 83 25.14 -2.44 4.68
N VAL A 84 23.99 -2.23 5.34
CA VAL A 84 23.41 -0.88 5.45
C VAL A 84 24.31 -0.05 6.36
N GLY A 85 24.67 1.15 5.91
CA GLY A 85 25.59 2.04 6.64
C GLY A 85 27.05 1.90 6.27
N TYR A 86 27.38 0.97 5.38
CA TYR A 86 28.75 0.76 4.91
C TYR A 86 28.81 0.74 3.39
N LYS A 87 29.91 1.25 2.84
CA LYS A 87 30.24 1.15 1.42
C LYS A 87 30.57 -0.30 1.09
N SER A 88 29.92 -0.87 0.06
CA SER A 88 30.21 -2.24 -0.36
C SER A 88 31.64 -2.40 -0.85
N ALA A 89 32.30 -3.47 -0.44
CA ALA A 89 33.65 -3.83 -0.88
C ALA A 89 33.60 -5.09 -1.75
N GLU A 90 34.32 -5.07 -2.87
CA GLU A 90 34.45 -6.21 -3.77
C GLU A 90 35.91 -6.67 -3.79
N ARG A 91 36.16 -7.98 -3.69
CA ARG A 91 37.48 -8.59 -3.85
C ARG A 91 37.41 -9.84 -4.73
N SER A 92 38.39 -10.02 -5.59
CA SER A 92 38.51 -11.20 -6.44
C SER A 92 39.45 -12.23 -5.81
N VAL A 93 39.01 -13.50 -5.81
CA VAL A 93 39.78 -14.63 -5.29
C VAL A 93 39.68 -15.82 -6.24
N THR A 94 40.78 -16.56 -6.40
CA THR A 94 40.75 -17.84 -7.13
C THR A 94 41.04 -18.95 -6.14
N LEU A 95 40.13 -19.92 -6.05
CA LEU A 95 40.17 -21.01 -5.09
C LEU A 95 40.76 -22.27 -5.72
N GLY A 96 41.65 -22.93 -4.99
CA GLY A 96 42.15 -24.27 -5.34
C GLY A 96 41.17 -25.35 -4.87
N ALA A 97 41.22 -26.54 -5.48
CA ALA A 97 40.46 -27.68 -4.98
C ALA A 97 40.94 -28.07 -3.56
N HIS A 98 40.01 -28.43 -2.68
CA HIS A 98 40.28 -28.83 -1.29
C HIS A 98 41.08 -27.80 -0.47
N SER A 99 40.92 -26.51 -0.78
CA SER A 99 41.65 -25.44 -0.08
C SER A 99 40.73 -24.61 0.80
N THR A 100 41.27 -24.17 1.94
CA THR A 100 40.71 -23.09 2.73
C THR A 100 41.49 -21.83 2.43
N THR A 101 40.81 -20.79 1.98
CA THR A 101 41.42 -19.49 1.66
C THR A 101 40.86 -18.45 2.58
N GLU A 102 41.70 -17.59 3.09
CA GLU A 102 41.28 -16.45 3.91
C GLU A 102 41.11 -15.20 3.03
N LEU A 103 39.99 -14.49 3.21
CA LEU A 103 39.69 -13.23 2.51
C LEU A 103 39.01 -12.27 3.49
N ASN A 104 39.71 -11.23 3.88
CA ASN A 104 39.21 -10.25 4.82
C ASN A 104 38.72 -9.00 4.13
N PHE A 105 37.71 -8.32 4.70
CA PHE A 105 37.17 -7.07 4.20
C PHE A 105 37.29 -5.96 5.24
N GLU A 106 37.61 -4.78 4.73
CA GLU A 106 37.52 -3.53 5.48
C GLU A 106 36.40 -2.71 4.85
N LEU A 107 35.39 -2.36 5.63
CA LEU A 107 34.27 -1.56 5.16
C LEU A 107 34.38 -0.13 5.69
N GLU A 108 34.25 0.82 4.80
CA GLU A 108 34.19 2.23 5.13
C GLU A 108 32.76 2.59 5.52
N GLU A 109 32.58 3.21 6.70
CA GLU A 109 31.28 3.73 7.11
C GLU A 109 30.83 4.78 6.08
N GLN A 110 29.72 4.50 5.45
CA GLN A 110 29.04 5.43 4.56
C GLN A 110 27.80 5.89 5.26
N ALA A 111 27.70 7.20 5.54
CA ALA A 111 26.42 7.78 5.92
C ALA A 111 25.39 7.29 4.90
N VAL A 112 24.41 6.52 5.37
CA VAL A 112 23.31 6.07 4.50
C VAL A 112 22.71 7.35 3.95
N ASP A 113 22.96 7.63 2.69
CA ASP A 113 22.13 8.54 1.95
C ASP A 113 20.76 7.83 1.90
N VAL A 114 19.93 8.15 2.89
CA VAL A 114 18.54 7.71 2.94
C VAL A 114 17.95 8.34 1.70
N GLY A 115 17.92 7.56 0.62
CA GLY A 115 17.66 8.01 -0.73
C GLY A 115 16.51 9.01 -0.72
N GLU A 116 16.69 10.10 -1.45
CA GLU A 116 15.78 11.24 -1.47
C GLU A 116 14.34 10.76 -1.45
N VAL A 117 13.63 11.09 -0.37
CA VAL A 117 12.24 10.67 -0.21
C VAL A 117 11.41 11.37 -1.26
N VAL A 118 10.98 10.62 -2.26
CA VAL A 118 10.12 11.11 -3.34
C VAL A 118 8.68 11.07 -2.86
N VAL A 119 7.97 12.17 -3.03
CA VAL A 119 6.55 12.32 -2.73
C VAL A 119 5.78 12.70 -3.99
N GLU A 120 4.54 12.29 -4.10
CA GLU A 120 3.67 12.65 -5.21
C GLU A 120 2.89 13.92 -4.88
N ILE A 121 3.49 15.07 -5.18
CA ILE A 121 2.85 16.37 -5.07
C ILE A 121 2.49 16.85 -6.47
N ASP A 122 1.35 17.52 -6.59
CA ASP A 122 0.86 18.04 -7.88
C ASP A 122 0.69 16.93 -8.94
N ARG A 123 0.41 15.69 -8.50
CA ARG A 123 0.35 14.47 -9.33
C ARG A 123 1.68 14.15 -10.02
N ASN A 124 2.79 14.60 -9.48
CA ASN A 124 4.13 14.36 -9.96
C ASN A 124 5.04 13.91 -8.83
N SER A 125 5.97 13.02 -9.15
CA SER A 125 6.99 12.58 -8.22
C SER A 125 8.02 13.69 -8.02
N VAL A 126 8.09 14.23 -6.81
CA VAL A 126 9.01 15.31 -6.43
C VAL A 126 9.79 14.91 -5.19
N ILE A 127 11.05 15.34 -5.12
CA ILE A 127 11.85 15.13 -3.91
C ILE A 127 11.22 15.94 -2.77
N ARG A 128 10.93 15.28 -1.64
CA ARG A 128 10.27 15.90 -0.49
C ARG A 128 10.90 17.20 -0.03
N LYS A 129 12.23 17.32 -0.10
CA LYS A 129 12.98 18.52 0.27
C LYS A 129 12.74 19.71 -0.67
N GLU A 130 12.30 19.46 -1.90
CA GLU A 130 12.05 20.47 -2.92
C GLU A 130 10.60 20.95 -2.94
N THR A 131 9.73 20.38 -2.08
CA THR A 131 8.32 20.72 -2.09
C THR A 131 8.04 21.95 -1.23
N PRO A 132 7.19 22.88 -1.67
CA PRO A 132 6.75 24.01 -0.87
C PRO A 132 5.75 23.62 0.23
N SER A 133 5.16 22.43 0.14
CA SER A 133 4.12 21.95 1.05
C SER A 133 4.69 21.00 2.09
N LEU A 134 4.13 21.03 3.30
CA LEU A 134 4.52 20.15 4.40
C LEU A 134 3.86 18.79 4.19
N VAL A 135 4.65 17.81 3.74
CA VAL A 135 4.20 16.43 3.51
C VAL A 135 4.67 15.53 4.61
N ASN A 136 3.74 14.87 5.27
CA ASN A 136 4.01 13.78 6.20
C ASN A 136 3.78 12.45 5.49
N ILE A 137 4.66 11.48 5.74
CA ILE A 137 4.61 10.16 5.10
C ILE A 137 4.43 9.10 6.18
N LEU A 138 3.39 8.28 6.00
CA LEU A 138 3.18 7.04 6.73
C LEU A 138 3.56 5.88 5.79
N ASN A 139 4.57 5.13 6.13
CA ASN A 139 5.02 4.00 5.32
C ASN A 139 4.29 2.69 5.69
N SER A 140 4.39 1.67 4.84
CA SER A 140 3.79 0.35 5.08
C SER A 140 4.19 -0.28 6.41
N LYS A 141 5.43 -0.05 6.87
CA LYS A 141 5.92 -0.56 8.15
C LYS A 141 5.15 -0.03 9.37
N LEU A 142 4.59 1.17 9.29
CA LEU A 142 3.72 1.67 10.36
C LEU A 142 2.47 0.81 10.47
N PHE A 143 1.80 0.55 9.34
CA PHE A 143 0.59 -0.27 9.30
C PHE A 143 0.85 -1.70 9.80
N GLU A 144 1.98 -2.29 9.41
CA GLU A 144 2.40 -3.61 9.88
C GLU A 144 2.65 -3.65 11.40
N ARG A 145 3.40 -2.67 11.94
CA ARG A 145 3.73 -2.61 13.37
C ARG A 145 2.56 -2.31 14.28
N THR A 146 1.55 -1.60 13.77
CA THR A 146 0.34 -1.27 14.52
C THR A 146 -0.79 -2.28 14.29
N ASN A 147 -0.56 -3.32 13.48
CA ASN A 147 -1.60 -4.26 13.02
C ASN A 147 -2.83 -3.55 12.45
N ALA A 148 -2.62 -2.41 11.78
CA ALA A 148 -3.69 -1.65 11.16
C ALA A 148 -4.33 -2.47 10.04
N ALA A 149 -5.64 -2.67 10.09
CA ALA A 149 -6.38 -3.39 9.06
C ALA A 149 -6.78 -2.47 7.90
N THR A 150 -6.93 -1.18 8.17
CA THR A 150 -7.46 -0.19 7.24
C THR A 150 -6.62 1.09 7.23
N LEU A 151 -6.87 1.95 6.25
CA LEU A 151 -6.29 3.30 6.19
C LEU A 151 -6.63 4.11 7.44
N ALA A 152 -7.88 4.03 7.93
CA ALA A 152 -8.34 4.76 9.11
C ALA A 152 -7.48 4.44 10.34
N ASP A 153 -7.20 3.16 10.57
CA ASP A 153 -6.37 2.71 11.70
C ASP A 153 -4.97 3.33 11.64
N GLY A 154 -4.33 3.34 10.46
CA GLY A 154 -3.00 3.90 10.27
C GLY A 154 -2.96 5.43 10.42
N LEU A 155 -3.98 6.13 9.94
CA LEU A 155 -4.05 7.60 10.01
C LEU A 155 -4.18 8.11 11.46
N SER A 156 -4.70 7.32 12.39
CA SER A 156 -4.81 7.67 13.81
C SER A 156 -3.46 7.94 14.47
N PHE A 157 -2.36 7.43 13.90
CA PHE A 157 -0.98 7.66 14.36
C PHE A 157 -0.32 8.89 13.75
N GLN A 158 -1.04 9.64 12.88
CA GLN A 158 -0.47 10.80 12.19
C GLN A 158 -0.72 12.09 12.98
N PRO A 159 0.32 12.79 13.47
CA PRO A 159 0.16 14.07 14.15
C PRO A 159 -0.54 15.11 13.27
N GLY A 160 -1.57 15.81 13.83
CA GLY A 160 -2.37 16.80 13.13
C GLY A 160 -3.49 16.22 12.26
N VAL A 161 -3.66 14.89 12.30
CA VAL A 161 -4.79 14.16 11.75
C VAL A 161 -5.53 13.50 12.90
N ARG A 162 -6.83 13.63 12.93
CA ARG A 162 -7.70 12.94 13.89
C ARG A 162 -8.69 12.09 13.13
N VAL A 163 -8.73 10.82 13.46
CA VAL A 163 -9.77 9.89 13.00
C VAL A 163 -10.82 9.84 14.09
N GLU A 164 -12.05 10.14 13.75
CA GLU A 164 -13.20 10.13 14.67
C GLU A 164 -14.26 9.20 14.12
N ASP A 165 -14.81 8.37 14.98
CA ASP A 165 -16.02 7.60 14.68
C ASP A 165 -17.23 8.52 14.89
N GLY A 166 -17.85 8.94 13.80
CA GLY A 166 -18.90 9.96 13.79
C GLY A 166 -20.24 9.46 14.32
N CYS A 167 -20.43 8.16 14.41
CA CYS A 167 -21.67 7.54 14.83
C CYS A 167 -21.40 6.12 15.38
N GLN A 168 -21.83 5.84 16.60
CA GLN A 168 -21.67 4.52 17.22
C GLN A 168 -22.35 3.41 16.39
N ASN A 169 -23.58 3.63 15.98
CA ASN A 169 -24.36 2.62 15.27
C ASN A 169 -23.87 2.34 13.85
N CYS A 170 -23.38 3.36 13.12
CA CYS A 170 -22.87 3.18 11.76
C CYS A 170 -21.38 2.91 11.72
N GLY A 171 -20.63 3.31 12.76
CA GLY A 171 -19.21 3.07 12.89
C GLY A 171 -18.39 3.54 11.69
N PHE A 172 -18.69 4.71 11.13
CA PHE A 172 -17.86 5.26 10.06
C PHE A 172 -16.81 6.20 10.61
N ALA A 173 -15.61 6.01 10.12
CA ALA A 173 -14.46 6.82 10.48
C ALA A 173 -14.37 8.06 9.58
N GLN A 174 -14.30 9.24 10.20
CA GLN A 174 -14.09 10.51 9.55
C GLN A 174 -12.71 11.06 9.89
N VAL A 175 -12.01 11.59 8.88
CA VAL A 175 -10.70 12.22 9.10
C VAL A 175 -10.83 13.73 9.18
N ARG A 176 -10.30 14.30 10.26
CA ARG A 176 -10.12 15.75 10.42
C ARG A 176 -8.65 16.12 10.29
N ILE A 177 -8.35 17.07 9.43
CA ILE A 177 -7.01 17.62 9.28
C ILE A 177 -7.00 19.02 9.89
N ASN A 178 -6.12 19.28 10.86
CA ASN A 178 -6.03 20.54 11.58
C ASN A 178 -7.38 21.01 12.20
N GLY A 179 -8.23 20.07 12.61
CA GLY A 179 -9.54 20.33 13.19
C GLY A 179 -10.66 20.64 12.18
N LEU A 180 -10.37 20.72 10.89
CA LEU A 180 -11.39 20.89 9.85
C LEU A 180 -12.11 19.57 9.60
N ASP A 181 -13.41 19.67 9.32
CA ASP A 181 -14.28 18.51 9.08
C ASP A 181 -13.85 17.68 7.88
N GLY A 182 -14.16 16.39 7.88
CA GLY A 182 -13.69 15.41 6.91
C GLY A 182 -14.01 15.74 5.45
N HIS A 183 -15.14 16.40 5.19
CA HIS A 183 -15.50 16.81 3.84
C HIS A 183 -14.61 17.95 3.26
N TYR A 184 -13.79 18.59 4.10
CA TYR A 184 -12.73 19.52 3.67
C TYR A 184 -11.39 18.85 3.41
N SER A 185 -11.31 17.53 3.55
CA SER A 185 -10.12 16.72 3.31
C SER A 185 -10.30 15.89 2.04
N GLN A 186 -9.42 16.10 1.05
CA GLN A 186 -9.46 15.34 -0.19
C GLN A 186 -8.68 14.04 -0.04
N ILE A 187 -9.34 12.91 -0.34
CA ILE A 187 -8.69 11.59 -0.37
C ILE A 187 -8.39 11.25 -1.83
N LEU A 188 -7.14 10.86 -2.07
CA LEU A 188 -6.64 10.45 -3.37
C LEU A 188 -6.13 9.02 -3.30
N LEU A 189 -6.31 8.28 -4.39
CA LEU A 189 -5.66 7.00 -4.65
C LEU A 189 -4.75 7.19 -5.87
N ASP A 190 -3.45 6.98 -5.68
CA ASP A 190 -2.42 7.20 -6.70
C ASP A 190 -2.60 8.56 -7.41
N SER A 191 -2.71 9.62 -6.57
CA SER A 191 -2.88 11.03 -6.97
C SER A 191 -4.19 11.33 -7.72
N ARG A 192 -5.16 10.43 -7.69
CA ARG A 192 -6.49 10.61 -8.29
C ARG A 192 -7.56 10.68 -7.22
N PRO A 193 -8.55 11.58 -7.32
CA PRO A 193 -9.62 11.65 -6.34
C PRO A 193 -10.34 10.30 -6.20
N LEU A 194 -10.51 9.84 -4.96
CA LEU A 194 -11.44 8.76 -4.65
C LEU A 194 -12.86 9.27 -4.86
N PHE A 195 -13.61 8.55 -5.67
CA PHE A 195 -14.82 9.02 -6.30
C PHE A 195 -16.06 8.82 -5.43
N SER A 196 -16.93 9.80 -5.45
CA SER A 196 -18.22 9.98 -4.81
C SER A 196 -18.18 10.53 -3.38
N ALA A 197 -19.17 11.36 -3.08
CA ALA A 197 -19.40 11.89 -1.73
C ALA A 197 -19.63 10.78 -0.69
N LEU A 198 -20.16 9.62 -1.11
CA LEU A 198 -20.37 8.45 -0.28
C LEU A 198 -19.05 7.81 0.15
N ASN A 199 -18.05 7.75 -0.73
CA ASN A 199 -16.73 7.22 -0.40
C ASN A 199 -15.93 8.15 0.52
N GLY A 200 -16.21 9.45 0.51
CA GLY A 200 -15.62 10.39 1.44
C GLY A 200 -16.04 10.14 2.90
N VAL A 201 -17.21 9.53 3.11
CA VAL A 201 -17.75 9.21 4.43
C VAL A 201 -17.32 7.81 4.88
N TYR A 202 -17.40 6.79 4.02
CA TYR A 202 -17.14 5.39 4.41
C TYR A 202 -15.81 4.85 3.88
N GLY A 203 -15.16 5.55 2.96
CA GLY A 203 -14.06 5.03 2.16
C GLY A 203 -12.78 4.73 2.93
N LEU A 204 -12.56 5.36 4.08
CA LEU A 204 -11.32 5.17 4.85
C LEU A 204 -11.16 3.77 5.43
N GLU A 205 -12.25 3.17 5.89
CA GLU A 205 -12.24 1.81 6.41
C GLU A 205 -12.35 0.75 5.30
N GLN A 206 -12.78 1.16 4.10
CA GLN A 206 -12.86 0.29 2.93
C GLN A 206 -11.50 0.08 2.25
N ILE A 207 -10.51 0.93 2.56
CA ILE A 207 -9.16 0.83 2.01
C ILE A 207 -8.30 -0.05 2.91
N PRO A 208 -7.94 -1.27 2.47
CA PRO A 208 -7.17 -2.19 3.29
C PRO A 208 -5.70 -1.76 3.37
N ALA A 209 -5.12 -1.88 4.56
CA ALA A 209 -3.74 -1.51 4.82
C ALA A 209 -2.72 -2.27 3.95
N ASN A 210 -3.02 -3.52 3.58
CA ASN A 210 -2.12 -4.39 2.84
C ASN A 210 -1.82 -3.92 1.41
N MET A 211 -2.71 -3.12 0.79
CA MET A 211 -2.44 -2.54 -0.54
C MET A 211 -1.57 -1.28 -0.51
N ILE A 212 -1.38 -0.69 0.68
CA ILE A 212 -0.74 0.61 0.85
C ILE A 212 0.78 0.46 0.85
N GLU A 213 1.48 1.17 -0.04
CA GLU A 213 2.93 1.37 0.01
C GLU A 213 3.28 2.47 0.99
N ARG A 214 2.61 3.62 0.86
CA ARG A 214 2.72 4.76 1.76
C ARG A 214 1.49 5.65 1.66
N VAL A 215 1.27 6.45 2.69
CA VAL A 215 0.26 7.51 2.69
C VAL A 215 0.97 8.85 2.85
N GLU A 216 0.66 9.77 1.97
CA GLU A 216 1.19 11.13 1.97
C GLU A 216 0.10 12.08 2.45
N VAL A 217 0.34 12.72 3.59
CA VAL A 217 -0.59 13.69 4.17
C VAL A 217 -0.05 15.10 3.92
N ILE A 218 -0.71 15.82 3.04
CA ILE A 218 -0.40 17.21 2.69
C ILE A 218 -1.36 18.09 3.47
N ARG A 219 -0.82 18.94 4.33
CA ARG A 219 -1.62 19.87 5.13
C ARG A 219 -1.69 21.24 4.47
N GLY A 220 -2.89 21.84 4.49
CA GLY A 220 -3.15 23.14 3.88
C GLY A 220 -3.90 23.02 2.55
N GLY A 221 -4.28 24.15 1.98
CA GLY A 221 -5.11 24.20 0.78
C GLY A 221 -4.44 23.62 -0.45
N GLY A 222 -5.13 22.68 -1.09
CA GLY A 222 -4.73 22.03 -2.34
C GLY A 222 -5.81 22.08 -3.43
N SER A 223 -6.85 22.90 -3.23
CA SER A 223 -8.07 22.91 -4.07
C SER A 223 -7.80 23.16 -5.55
N ALA A 224 -6.77 23.95 -5.88
CA ALA A 224 -6.41 24.21 -7.28
C ALA A 224 -5.92 22.96 -8.04
N LEU A 225 -5.37 22.00 -7.32
CA LEU A 225 -4.76 20.79 -7.91
C LEU A 225 -5.63 19.54 -7.74
N PHE A 226 -6.28 19.43 -6.58
CA PHE A 226 -6.94 18.20 -6.15
C PHE A 226 -8.46 18.30 -6.06
N GLY A 227 -9.02 19.48 -6.27
CA GLY A 227 -10.47 19.70 -6.26
C GLY A 227 -10.99 20.42 -5.02
N ALA A 228 -12.28 20.76 -5.03
CA ALA A 228 -12.91 21.65 -4.05
C ALA A 228 -12.85 21.15 -2.60
N SER A 229 -12.75 19.86 -2.36
CA SER A 229 -12.65 19.29 -1.02
C SER A 229 -11.28 19.41 -0.38
N ALA A 230 -10.22 19.78 -1.12
CA ALA A 230 -8.86 19.91 -0.61
C ALA A 230 -8.61 21.29 0.07
N ILE A 231 -9.46 21.67 1.03
CA ILE A 231 -9.36 22.92 1.78
C ILE A 231 -8.48 22.74 3.02
N GLY A 232 -8.75 21.70 3.82
CA GLY A 232 -8.01 21.35 5.04
C GLY A 232 -6.71 20.62 4.75
N GLY A 233 -6.68 19.86 3.68
CA GLY A 233 -5.54 19.07 3.25
C GLY A 233 -5.91 17.97 2.28
N THR A 234 -4.89 17.19 1.93
CA THR A 234 -5.03 16.05 1.02
C THR A 234 -4.36 14.82 1.64
N ILE A 235 -5.01 13.67 1.54
CA ILE A 235 -4.50 12.36 1.93
C ILE A 235 -4.32 11.56 0.64
N ASN A 236 -3.08 11.38 0.20
CA ASN A 236 -2.77 10.65 -1.01
C ASN A 236 -2.26 9.25 -0.65
N ILE A 237 -2.97 8.23 -1.09
CA ILE A 237 -2.66 6.83 -0.84
C ILE A 237 -1.91 6.32 -2.05
N ILE A 238 -0.67 5.89 -1.86
CA ILE A 238 0.14 5.29 -2.91
C ILE A 238 0.07 3.78 -2.74
N THR A 239 -0.39 3.10 -3.77
CA THR A 239 -0.52 1.64 -3.78
C THR A 239 0.80 0.96 -4.10
N LYS A 240 0.98 -0.26 -3.57
CA LYS A 240 2.17 -1.09 -3.87
C LYS A 240 2.30 -1.34 -5.37
N GLU A 241 3.51 -1.22 -5.89
CA GLU A 241 3.84 -1.57 -7.27
C GLU A 241 4.50 -2.94 -7.35
N PRO A 242 4.26 -3.72 -8.42
CA PRO A 242 4.97 -4.97 -8.65
C PRO A 242 6.42 -4.69 -9.08
N LEU A 243 7.35 -4.78 -8.12
CA LEU A 243 8.78 -4.53 -8.36
C LEU A 243 9.62 -5.81 -8.40
N ARG A 244 9.14 -6.86 -7.74
CA ARG A 244 9.76 -8.19 -7.64
C ARG A 244 8.70 -9.25 -7.41
N ASP A 245 9.04 -10.50 -7.65
CA ASP A 245 8.16 -11.64 -7.33
C ASP A 245 8.13 -11.87 -5.84
N TRP A 246 6.93 -11.92 -5.28
CA TRP A 246 6.67 -12.29 -3.89
C TRP A 246 5.18 -12.59 -3.68
N ALA A 247 4.90 -13.36 -2.66
CA ALA A 247 3.55 -13.63 -2.20
C ALA A 247 3.52 -13.64 -0.67
N GLU A 248 2.42 -13.16 -0.11
CA GLU A 248 2.21 -13.06 1.33
C GLU A 248 0.75 -13.38 1.65
N ILE A 249 0.53 -14.13 2.71
CA ILE A 249 -0.78 -14.35 3.32
C ILE A 249 -0.68 -13.91 4.77
N GLY A 250 -1.54 -13.00 5.16
CA GLY A 250 -1.67 -12.53 6.53
C GLY A 250 -2.99 -12.97 7.14
N HIS A 251 -2.98 -13.27 8.43
CA HIS A 251 -4.21 -13.52 9.21
C HIS A 251 -4.07 -12.89 10.58
N THR A 252 -5.04 -12.07 10.95
CA THR A 252 -5.12 -11.41 12.26
C THR A 252 -6.45 -11.73 12.90
N LEU A 253 -6.42 -12.22 14.14
CA LEU A 253 -7.58 -12.42 14.97
C LEU A 253 -7.42 -11.59 16.24
N MET A 254 -8.35 -10.68 16.48
CA MET A 254 -8.37 -9.82 17.66
C MET A 254 -9.63 -10.09 18.48
N SER A 255 -9.49 -10.18 19.79
CA SER A 255 -10.62 -10.14 20.71
C SER A 255 -10.96 -8.68 20.99
N VAL A 256 -12.24 -8.34 20.91
CA VAL A 256 -12.75 -7.00 21.17
C VAL A 256 -13.28 -6.93 22.62
N GLY A 257 -12.69 -6.02 23.41
CA GLY A 257 -13.14 -5.76 24.79
C GLY A 257 -13.07 -6.94 25.75
N CYS A 258 -12.26 -7.98 25.48
CA CYS A 258 -12.24 -9.22 26.24
C CYS A 258 -13.63 -9.89 26.39
N SER A 259 -14.55 -9.58 25.48
CA SER A 259 -15.87 -10.19 25.33
C SER A 259 -15.84 -11.38 24.39
N GLY A 260 -16.96 -11.95 24.05
CA GLY A 260 -17.06 -12.95 22.98
C GLY A 260 -16.95 -12.36 21.56
N ALA A 261 -16.84 -11.02 21.41
CA ALA A 261 -16.71 -10.36 20.13
C ALA A 261 -15.27 -10.44 19.58
N TYR A 262 -15.14 -10.57 18.29
CA TYR A 262 -13.84 -10.70 17.63
C TYR A 262 -13.81 -9.97 16.28
N ASP A 263 -12.60 -9.62 15.85
CA ASP A 263 -12.30 -9.08 14.54
C ASP A 263 -11.30 -10.04 13.85
N ASN A 264 -11.70 -10.60 12.74
CA ASN A 264 -10.96 -11.58 11.96
C ASN A 264 -10.65 -10.98 10.60
N ASN A 265 -9.37 -10.83 10.28
CA ASN A 265 -8.90 -10.24 9.04
C ASN A 265 -7.90 -11.15 8.35
N THR A 266 -8.23 -11.61 7.14
CA THR A 266 -7.33 -12.40 6.29
C THR A 266 -6.97 -11.59 5.05
N THR A 267 -5.69 -11.47 4.77
CA THR A 267 -5.15 -10.74 3.63
C THR A 267 -4.31 -11.64 2.74
N ILE A 268 -4.31 -11.34 1.45
CA ILE A 268 -3.43 -11.96 0.46
C ILE A 268 -2.82 -10.88 -0.41
N ASN A 269 -1.53 -11.02 -0.68
CA ASN A 269 -0.77 -10.15 -1.57
C ASN A 269 0.10 -11.00 -2.47
N THR A 270 0.15 -10.68 -3.76
CA THR A 270 1.02 -11.36 -4.72
C THR A 270 1.52 -10.37 -5.75
N SER A 271 2.81 -10.40 -6.01
CA SER A 271 3.47 -9.59 -7.02
C SER A 271 4.27 -10.50 -7.95
N LEU A 272 4.05 -10.35 -9.23
CA LEU A 272 4.77 -11.06 -10.29
C LEU A 272 5.33 -10.05 -11.28
N VAL A 273 6.58 -10.24 -11.66
CA VAL A 273 7.30 -9.33 -12.57
C VAL A 273 8.02 -10.13 -13.65
N SER A 274 7.88 -9.72 -14.88
CA SER A 274 8.59 -10.34 -15.99
C SER A 274 10.11 -10.18 -15.85
N ASN A 275 10.90 -11.17 -16.32
CA ASN A 275 12.37 -11.17 -16.22
C ASN A 275 13.02 -9.90 -16.78
N ASN A 276 12.44 -9.32 -17.82
CA ASN A 276 12.90 -8.07 -18.44
C ASN A 276 12.34 -6.81 -17.77
N ARG A 277 11.55 -6.95 -16.68
CA ARG A 277 10.88 -5.87 -15.95
C ARG A 277 10.02 -4.94 -16.82
N LYS A 278 9.57 -5.42 -17.99
CA LYS A 278 8.67 -4.67 -18.86
C LYS A 278 7.21 -4.81 -18.49
N ALA A 279 6.85 -5.83 -17.75
CA ALA A 279 5.48 -6.04 -17.26
C ALA A 279 5.51 -6.54 -15.81
N GLY A 280 4.51 -6.16 -15.05
CA GLY A 280 4.30 -6.66 -13.70
C GLY A 280 2.84 -6.58 -13.31
N ILE A 281 2.43 -7.44 -12.39
CA ILE A 281 1.09 -7.46 -11.81
C ILE A 281 1.19 -7.62 -10.28
N TYR A 282 0.47 -6.80 -9.57
CA TYR A 282 0.25 -6.89 -8.14
C TYR A 282 -1.23 -7.19 -7.90
N VAL A 283 -1.51 -8.23 -7.15
CA VAL A 283 -2.86 -8.65 -6.78
C VAL A 283 -2.95 -8.64 -5.25
N TYR A 284 -4.02 -8.10 -4.73
CA TYR A 284 -4.28 -8.05 -3.31
C TYR A 284 -5.73 -8.38 -3.00
N GLY A 285 -5.95 -8.91 -1.80
CA GLY A 285 -7.28 -9.23 -1.31
C GLY A 285 -7.36 -9.13 0.20
N GLN A 286 -8.56 -8.87 0.69
CA GLN A 286 -8.89 -8.84 2.10
C GLN A 286 -10.26 -9.47 2.31
N ASN A 287 -10.38 -10.27 3.37
CA ASN A 287 -11.65 -10.73 3.91
C ASN A 287 -11.65 -10.46 5.42
N ARG A 288 -12.43 -9.47 5.84
CA ARG A 288 -12.55 -9.05 7.23
C ARG A 288 -13.97 -9.29 7.73
N TYR A 289 -14.06 -9.82 8.91
CA TYR A 289 -15.28 -9.99 9.65
C TYR A 289 -15.08 -9.50 11.09
N ARG A 290 -15.92 -8.57 11.57
CA ARG A 290 -15.96 -8.12 12.95
C ARG A 290 -17.36 -8.37 13.52
N SER A 291 -17.43 -9.00 14.70
CA SER A 291 -18.67 -9.12 15.44
C SER A 291 -19.14 -7.76 15.95
N GLY A 292 -20.43 -7.55 16.01
CA GLY A 292 -20.97 -6.42 16.78
C GLY A 292 -20.53 -6.51 18.24
N TYR A 293 -20.17 -5.37 18.82
CA TYR A 293 -19.69 -5.26 20.21
C TYR A 293 -20.50 -4.24 20.97
N ASP A 294 -21.11 -4.71 22.05
CA ASP A 294 -21.83 -3.95 23.06
C ASP A 294 -20.91 -3.89 24.30
N HIS A 295 -20.48 -2.69 24.68
CA HIS A 295 -19.49 -2.47 25.71
C HIS A 295 -20.09 -2.44 27.10
N ASP A 296 -21.22 -1.78 27.26
CA ASP A 296 -21.84 -1.51 28.54
C ASP A 296 -23.02 -2.45 28.88
N GLY A 297 -23.41 -3.31 27.90
CA GLY A 297 -24.43 -4.33 28.09
C GLY A 297 -25.85 -3.80 28.01
N ASP A 298 -26.06 -2.64 27.40
CA ASP A 298 -27.37 -2.03 27.22
C ASP A 298 -28.17 -2.60 26.04
N GLY A 299 -27.55 -3.52 25.26
CA GLY A 299 -28.13 -4.17 24.11
C GLY A 299 -27.89 -3.43 22.80
N TYR A 300 -27.18 -2.29 22.80
CA TYR A 300 -26.79 -1.55 21.62
C TYR A 300 -25.28 -1.68 21.35
N THR A 301 -24.89 -1.62 20.10
CA THR A 301 -23.48 -1.81 19.73
C THR A 301 -22.73 -0.49 19.68
N GLU A 302 -21.58 -0.39 20.37
CA GLU A 302 -20.59 0.67 20.18
C GLU A 302 -19.73 0.41 18.93
N LEU A 303 -19.54 -0.87 18.57
CA LEU A 303 -18.91 -1.23 17.32
C LEU A 303 -19.85 -2.10 16.49
N PRO A 304 -20.17 -1.69 15.26
CA PRO A 304 -21.10 -2.44 14.42
C PRO A 304 -20.49 -3.75 13.94
N ASN A 305 -21.37 -4.70 13.63
CA ASN A 305 -21.01 -5.86 12.82
C ASN A 305 -20.51 -5.40 11.46
N LEU A 306 -19.37 -5.93 11.04
CA LEU A 306 -18.73 -5.61 9.77
C LEU A 306 -18.35 -6.88 9.01
N ARG A 307 -18.68 -6.92 7.74
CA ARG A 307 -18.12 -7.87 6.79
C ARG A 307 -17.61 -7.09 5.58
N ASN A 308 -16.31 -7.12 5.35
CA ASN A 308 -15.68 -6.46 4.22
C ASN A 308 -14.88 -7.48 3.41
N GLN A 309 -15.18 -7.55 2.13
CA GLN A 309 -14.47 -8.39 1.17
C GLN A 309 -13.97 -7.51 0.05
N MET A 310 -12.67 -7.48 -0.13
CA MET A 310 -12.03 -6.71 -1.16
C MET A 310 -11.09 -7.56 -2.00
N PHE A 311 -11.09 -7.28 -3.29
CA PHE A 311 -10.14 -7.80 -4.25
C PHE A 311 -9.68 -6.66 -5.16
N GLY A 312 -8.39 -6.61 -5.46
CA GLY A 312 -7.86 -5.64 -6.41
C GLY A 312 -6.61 -6.13 -7.11
N MET A 313 -6.31 -5.47 -8.22
CA MET A 313 -5.07 -5.70 -8.97
C MET A 313 -4.57 -4.39 -9.55
N ARG A 314 -3.24 -4.30 -9.65
CA ARG A 314 -2.54 -3.23 -10.36
C ARG A 314 -1.50 -3.87 -11.27
N SER A 315 -1.52 -3.53 -12.54
CA SER A 315 -0.55 -4.03 -13.51
C SER A 315 0.08 -2.90 -14.27
N TYR A 316 1.32 -3.10 -14.70
CA TYR A 316 1.97 -2.19 -15.62
C TYR A 316 2.55 -2.92 -16.83
N LEU A 317 2.62 -2.19 -17.93
CA LEU A 317 3.31 -2.60 -19.15
C LEU A 317 4.15 -1.42 -19.64
N ARG A 318 5.47 -1.59 -19.72
CA ARG A 318 6.38 -0.66 -20.40
C ARG A 318 6.27 -0.88 -21.90
N THR A 319 5.57 0.01 -22.58
CA THR A 319 5.35 -0.05 -24.03
C THR A 319 6.56 0.44 -24.83
N GLY A 320 7.51 1.08 -24.15
CA GLY A 320 8.79 1.55 -24.66
C GLY A 320 9.73 1.87 -23.50
N ASP A 321 10.91 2.39 -23.80
CA ASP A 321 11.91 2.73 -22.78
C ASP A 321 11.47 3.93 -21.92
N HIS A 322 10.60 4.77 -22.46
CA HIS A 322 10.12 6.00 -21.84
C HIS A 322 8.60 6.05 -21.70
N SER A 323 7.91 4.92 -21.81
CA SER A 323 6.45 4.88 -21.72
C SER A 323 5.95 3.71 -20.87
N LYS A 324 4.92 3.98 -20.08
CA LYS A 324 4.31 3.02 -19.14
C LYS A 324 2.79 3.08 -19.27
N LEU A 325 2.16 1.95 -19.47
CA LEU A 325 0.72 1.76 -19.33
C LEU A 325 0.45 1.12 -17.98
N THR A 326 -0.46 1.69 -17.21
CA THR A 326 -0.90 1.15 -15.92
C THR A 326 -2.38 0.82 -16.00
N LEU A 327 -2.77 -0.36 -15.53
CA LEU A 327 -4.15 -0.82 -15.43
C LEU A 327 -4.44 -1.19 -13.99
N GLU A 328 -5.57 -0.76 -13.46
CA GLU A 328 -6.01 -1.03 -12.11
C GLU A 328 -7.47 -1.48 -12.10
N TYR A 329 -7.78 -2.36 -11.17
CA TYR A 329 -9.13 -2.78 -10.85
C TYR A 329 -9.26 -3.02 -9.36
N HIS A 330 -10.39 -2.66 -8.78
CA HIS A 330 -10.78 -3.06 -7.43
C HIS A 330 -12.27 -3.32 -7.32
N GLY A 331 -12.62 -4.30 -6.51
CA GLY A 331 -13.98 -4.62 -6.13
C GLY A 331 -14.10 -4.71 -4.62
N ILE A 332 -15.12 -4.09 -4.05
CA ILE A 332 -15.39 -4.05 -2.61
C ILE A 332 -16.84 -4.44 -2.37
N ASN A 333 -17.04 -5.41 -1.49
CA ASN A 333 -18.33 -5.74 -0.90
C ASN A 333 -18.26 -5.51 0.60
N GLU A 334 -19.00 -4.55 1.10
CA GLU A 334 -19.04 -4.26 2.53
C GLU A 334 -20.48 -4.29 3.03
N PHE A 335 -20.70 -5.08 4.08
CA PHE A 335 -21.90 -5.05 4.89
C PHE A 335 -21.56 -4.56 6.27
N ARG A 336 -22.32 -3.61 6.78
CA ARG A 336 -22.16 -3.03 8.12
C ARG A 336 -23.52 -2.88 8.78
N ARG A 337 -23.62 -3.27 10.05
CA ARG A 337 -24.84 -3.12 10.83
C ARG A 337 -24.54 -2.87 12.30
N GLY A 338 -25.05 -1.78 12.83
CA GLY A 338 -25.04 -1.45 14.25
C GLY A 338 -26.45 -1.16 14.77
N GLY A 339 -26.53 -0.91 16.06
CA GLY A 339 -27.76 -0.76 16.82
C GLY A 339 -28.05 -1.99 17.67
N ASN A 340 -29.31 -2.28 17.88
CA ASN A 340 -29.70 -3.43 18.68
C ASN A 340 -30.32 -4.56 17.83
N ARG A 341 -30.62 -5.69 18.50
CA ARG A 341 -31.32 -6.85 17.92
C ARG A 341 -30.72 -7.25 16.56
N LEU A 342 -29.41 -7.48 16.54
CA LEU A 342 -28.66 -7.82 15.32
C LEU A 342 -29.10 -9.14 14.66
N ASP A 343 -29.84 -9.97 15.39
CA ASP A 343 -30.43 -11.24 14.98
C ASP A 343 -31.69 -11.08 14.11
N LEU A 344 -32.36 -9.92 14.20
CA LEU A 344 -33.57 -9.62 13.44
C LEU A 344 -33.28 -8.78 12.19
N PRO A 345 -34.24 -8.72 11.22
CA PRO A 345 -34.19 -7.74 10.15
C PRO A 345 -34.04 -6.30 10.67
N ALA A 346 -33.35 -5.45 9.92
CA ALA A 346 -33.03 -4.09 10.36
C ALA A 346 -34.27 -3.26 10.72
N HIS A 347 -35.38 -3.43 9.98
CA HIS A 347 -36.64 -2.71 10.22
C HIS A 347 -37.43 -3.20 11.43
N GLU A 348 -37.04 -4.31 12.04
CA GLU A 348 -37.66 -4.87 13.25
C GLU A 348 -36.87 -4.56 14.52
N ALA A 349 -35.73 -3.89 14.41
CA ALA A 349 -34.94 -3.43 15.54
C ALA A 349 -35.51 -2.13 16.15
N ASN A 350 -35.12 -1.80 17.39
CA ASN A 350 -35.55 -0.53 18.00
C ASN A 350 -34.79 0.64 17.37
N ILE A 351 -33.46 0.51 17.22
CA ILE A 351 -32.59 1.45 16.52
C ILE A 351 -31.59 0.64 15.70
N THR A 352 -31.52 0.93 14.44
CA THR A 352 -30.57 0.25 13.54
C THR A 352 -30.04 1.19 12.48
N GLU A 353 -28.78 1.01 12.21
CA GLU A 353 -28.11 1.56 11.05
C GLU A 353 -27.46 0.42 10.28
N GLN A 354 -27.90 0.23 9.04
CA GLN A 354 -27.41 -0.82 8.17
C GLN A 354 -27.01 -0.26 6.80
N THR A 355 -25.83 -0.65 6.33
CA THR A 355 -25.36 -0.32 4.97
C THR A 355 -24.79 -1.55 4.29
N ASP A 356 -25.05 -1.66 3.00
CA ASP A 356 -24.52 -2.69 2.09
C ASP A 356 -23.95 -1.97 0.87
N HIS A 357 -22.64 -1.99 0.71
CA HIS A 357 -21.92 -1.35 -0.38
C HIS A 357 -21.38 -2.40 -1.34
N ASN A 358 -21.61 -2.17 -2.62
CA ASN A 358 -20.94 -2.87 -3.72
C ASN A 358 -20.26 -1.82 -4.59
N ILE A 359 -18.92 -1.84 -4.63
CA ILE A 359 -18.12 -0.87 -5.35
C ILE A 359 -17.24 -1.63 -6.33
N ASN A 360 -17.23 -1.21 -7.57
CA ASN A 360 -16.34 -1.70 -8.62
C ASN A 360 -15.66 -0.52 -9.30
N GLY A 361 -14.35 -0.52 -9.31
CA GLY A 361 -13.56 0.54 -9.93
C GLY A 361 -12.51 -0.03 -10.89
N ALA A 362 -12.29 0.67 -11.98
CA ALA A 362 -11.24 0.38 -12.94
C ALA A 362 -10.57 1.66 -13.41
N SER A 363 -9.28 1.61 -13.65
CA SER A 363 -8.55 2.74 -14.19
C SER A 363 -7.50 2.33 -15.21
N VAL A 364 -7.22 3.25 -16.14
CA VAL A 364 -6.11 3.16 -17.09
C VAL A 364 -5.34 4.45 -17.07
N ALA A 365 -4.01 4.35 -17.07
CA ALA A 365 -3.11 5.49 -17.19
C ALA A 365 -2.00 5.20 -18.18
N PHE A 366 -1.67 6.18 -19.00
CA PHE A 366 -0.54 6.12 -19.90
C PHE A 366 0.40 7.28 -19.59
N ASP A 367 1.64 6.95 -19.26
CA ASP A 367 2.71 7.87 -18.90
C ASP A 367 3.79 7.85 -19.95
N LEU A 368 4.20 9.03 -20.39
CA LEU A 368 5.29 9.25 -21.34
C LEU A 368 6.32 10.19 -20.73
N PHE A 369 7.55 9.73 -20.62
CA PHE A 369 8.67 10.45 -20.02
C PHE A 369 9.65 10.92 -21.12
N SER A 370 10.32 12.05 -20.92
CA SER A 370 11.43 12.43 -21.79
C SER A 370 12.65 11.52 -21.57
N ARG A 371 13.61 11.55 -22.50
CA ARG A 371 14.89 10.80 -22.38
C ARG A 371 15.65 11.15 -21.10
N ASP A 372 15.50 12.35 -20.60
CA ASP A 372 16.02 12.85 -19.32
C ASP A 372 15.03 12.66 -18.18
N ASP A 373 14.28 11.62 -18.09
CA ASP A 373 13.26 11.19 -17.11
C ASP A 373 12.70 12.25 -16.11
N ARG A 374 13.29 13.43 -16.07
CA ARG A 374 13.01 14.52 -15.12
C ARG A 374 12.55 15.83 -15.75
N THR A 375 12.69 16.01 -17.08
CA THR A 375 12.40 17.30 -17.72
C THR A 375 10.99 17.41 -18.26
N ARG A 376 10.42 16.31 -18.79
CA ARG A 376 9.06 16.31 -19.34
C ARG A 376 8.34 15.02 -18.97
N HIS A 377 7.10 15.16 -18.56
CA HIS A 377 6.21 14.03 -18.28
C HIS A 377 4.80 14.36 -18.80
N LEU A 378 4.27 13.49 -19.62
CA LEU A 378 2.86 13.52 -20.05
C LEU A 378 2.17 12.31 -19.43
N SER A 379 1.10 12.55 -18.67
CA SER A 379 0.21 11.53 -18.13
C SER A 379 -1.19 11.72 -18.66
N VAL A 380 -1.78 10.66 -19.21
CA VAL A 380 -3.19 10.63 -19.64
C VAL A 380 -3.86 9.49 -18.92
N TYR A 381 -5.00 9.74 -18.29
CA TYR A 381 -5.70 8.72 -17.51
C TYR A 381 -7.20 8.80 -17.66
N SER A 382 -7.85 7.66 -17.43
CA SER A 382 -9.29 7.55 -17.26
C SER A 382 -9.59 6.53 -16.17
N ALA A 383 -10.59 6.82 -15.35
CA ALA A 383 -11.05 5.94 -14.31
C ALA A 383 -12.57 5.94 -14.26
N VAL A 384 -13.14 4.78 -13.99
CA VAL A 384 -14.59 4.57 -13.82
C VAL A 384 -14.83 3.86 -12.51
N GLN A 385 -15.84 4.30 -11.78
CA GLN A 385 -16.29 3.62 -10.56
C GLN A 385 -17.81 3.54 -10.55
N GLN A 386 -18.30 2.33 -10.32
CA GLN A 386 -19.71 2.05 -10.05
C GLN A 386 -19.86 1.77 -8.56
N THR A 387 -20.81 2.44 -7.91
CA THR A 387 -21.15 2.25 -6.51
C THR A 387 -22.62 1.98 -6.37
N THR A 388 -22.99 0.85 -5.79
CA THR A 388 -24.35 0.55 -5.34
C THR A 388 -24.35 0.52 -3.83
N ARG A 389 -25.21 1.31 -3.20
CA ARG A 389 -25.44 1.31 -1.76
C ARG A 389 -26.87 1.00 -1.46
N LYS A 390 -27.11 0.06 -0.55
CA LYS A 390 -28.40 -0.12 0.12
C LYS A 390 -28.21 0.29 1.57
N SER A 391 -29.19 1.00 2.13
CA SER A 391 -29.10 1.50 3.50
C SER A 391 -30.46 1.47 4.18
N TYR A 392 -30.42 1.31 5.48
CA TYR A 392 -31.57 1.47 6.37
C TYR A 392 -31.10 2.23 7.62
N TYR A 393 -31.89 3.24 7.98
CA TYR A 393 -31.68 4.05 9.16
C TYR A 393 -33.01 4.20 9.85
N GLY A 394 -33.15 3.68 11.06
CA GLY A 394 -34.39 3.76 11.81
C GLY A 394 -34.61 2.59 12.75
N GLY A 395 -35.86 2.36 13.09
CA GLY A 395 -36.32 1.27 13.91
C GLY A 395 -37.80 1.41 14.21
N THR A 396 -38.47 0.31 14.49
CA THR A 396 -39.89 0.29 14.82
C THR A 396 -40.14 0.08 16.32
N GLY A 397 -39.16 -0.48 17.05
CA GLY A 397 -39.30 -0.82 18.44
C GLY A 397 -40.10 -2.11 18.70
N GLU A 398 -40.18 -2.46 19.98
CA GLU A 398 -40.95 -3.62 20.42
C GLU A 398 -42.43 -3.31 20.39
N GLY A 399 -43.23 -4.23 19.85
CA GLY A 399 -44.68 -4.09 19.80
C GLY A 399 -45.17 -3.24 18.63
N ALA A 400 -44.34 -3.02 17.60
CA ALA A 400 -44.74 -2.35 16.40
C ALA A 400 -45.94 -3.03 15.71
N THR A 401 -46.85 -2.24 15.21
CA THR A 401 -48.03 -2.70 14.44
C THR A 401 -47.58 -3.18 13.03
N ASP A 402 -48.40 -4.01 12.39
CA ASP A 402 -48.15 -4.45 11.02
C ASP A 402 -48.01 -3.28 10.04
N GLU A 403 -48.72 -2.18 10.26
CA GLU A 403 -48.63 -0.96 9.46
C GLU A 403 -47.26 -0.26 9.63
N GLU A 404 -46.78 -0.16 10.87
CA GLU A 404 -45.46 0.41 11.17
C GLU A 404 -44.33 -0.42 10.55
N LEU A 405 -44.42 -1.76 10.65
CA LEU A 405 -43.47 -2.68 10.04
C LEU A 405 -43.48 -2.57 8.53
N GLU A 406 -44.64 -2.47 7.89
CA GLU A 406 -44.75 -2.29 6.44
C GLU A 406 -44.16 -0.94 5.99
N ASN A 407 -44.39 0.13 6.79
CA ASN A 407 -43.79 1.43 6.52
C ASN A 407 -42.25 1.40 6.69
N ALA A 408 -41.74 0.72 7.70
CA ALA A 408 -40.33 0.53 7.93
C ALA A 408 -39.66 -0.27 6.79
N ARG A 409 -40.33 -1.28 6.24
CA ARG A 409 -39.87 -2.00 5.05
C ARG A 409 -39.71 -1.11 3.83
N LYS A 410 -40.53 -0.08 3.68
CA LYS A 410 -40.44 0.89 2.58
C LYS A 410 -39.33 1.93 2.77
N ALA A 411 -38.77 2.04 3.98
CA ALA A 411 -37.73 3.00 4.31
C ALA A 411 -36.31 2.57 3.90
N TYR A 412 -36.15 1.38 3.32
CA TYR A 412 -34.87 0.97 2.75
C TYR A 412 -34.49 1.86 1.56
N GLY A 413 -33.36 2.54 1.70
CA GLY A 413 -32.79 3.38 0.64
C GLY A 413 -31.89 2.59 -0.30
N ARG A 414 -31.86 3.02 -1.57
CA ARG A 414 -30.90 2.54 -2.55
C ARG A 414 -30.32 3.72 -3.32
N THR A 415 -29.01 3.71 -3.48
CA THR A 415 -28.26 4.66 -4.29
C THR A 415 -27.40 3.90 -5.29
N ASP A 416 -27.53 4.21 -6.55
CA ASP A 416 -26.66 3.72 -7.62
C ASP A 416 -25.92 4.91 -8.22
N GLY A 417 -24.61 4.86 -8.25
CA GLY A 417 -23.76 5.92 -8.77
C GLY A 417 -22.75 5.39 -9.78
N LEU A 418 -22.59 6.10 -10.88
CA LEU A 418 -21.52 5.89 -11.84
C LEU A 418 -20.70 7.18 -11.92
N THR A 419 -19.40 7.06 -11.66
CA THR A 419 -18.48 8.19 -11.75
C THR A 419 -17.41 7.87 -12.78
N VAL A 420 -17.15 8.80 -13.68
CA VAL A 420 -16.08 8.70 -14.67
C VAL A 420 -15.22 9.94 -14.54
N ILE A 421 -13.90 9.75 -14.41
CA ILE A 421 -12.94 10.84 -14.40
C ILE A 421 -11.87 10.55 -15.45
N SER A 422 -11.62 11.54 -16.29
CA SER A 422 -10.54 11.48 -17.27
C SER A 422 -9.72 12.76 -17.19
N GLY A 423 -8.44 12.66 -17.44
CA GLY A 423 -7.56 13.82 -17.41
C GLY A 423 -6.28 13.61 -18.18
N ALA A 424 -5.66 14.73 -18.53
CA ALA A 424 -4.33 14.76 -19.08
C ALA A 424 -3.52 15.82 -18.33
N GLN A 425 -2.27 15.50 -18.03
CA GLN A 425 -1.35 16.40 -17.36
C GLN A 425 -0.02 16.40 -18.11
N PHE A 426 0.49 17.59 -18.34
CA PHE A 426 1.83 17.78 -18.91
C PHE A 426 2.69 18.56 -17.92
N LEU A 427 3.85 18.00 -17.58
CA LEU A 427 4.86 18.64 -16.76
C LEU A 427 6.07 19.00 -17.63
N GLN A 428 6.55 20.23 -17.50
CA GLN A 428 7.83 20.67 -18.03
C GLN A 428 8.66 21.25 -16.91
N ARG A 429 9.80 20.67 -16.60
CA ARG A 429 10.80 21.21 -15.69
C ARG A 429 11.79 22.08 -16.46
N PHE A 430 11.99 23.30 -16.02
CA PHE A 430 13.00 24.22 -16.57
C PHE A 430 14.21 24.21 -15.66
N GLU A 431 15.34 23.71 -16.11
CA GLU A 431 16.58 23.60 -15.31
C GLU A 431 17.31 24.93 -15.15
N ARG A 432 17.00 25.96 -15.97
CA ARG A 432 17.62 27.29 -15.90
C ARG A 432 16.62 28.38 -16.23
N LEU A 433 16.29 29.21 -15.25
CA LEU A 433 16.08 30.64 -15.46
C LEU A 433 17.46 31.31 -15.34
N LEU A 434 18.12 31.51 -16.47
CA LEU A 434 19.30 32.37 -16.58
C LEU A 434 18.92 33.75 -16.07
N PHE A 435 19.71 34.28 -15.11
CA PHE A 435 19.66 35.64 -14.53
C PHE A 435 18.88 35.90 -13.24
N LEU A 436 18.81 34.93 -12.30
CA LEU A 436 18.53 35.31 -10.93
C LEU A 436 19.74 35.02 -10.03
N PRO A 437 20.08 35.94 -9.06
CA PRO A 437 21.13 35.67 -8.09
C PRO A 437 20.92 34.35 -7.35
N SER A 438 22.00 33.73 -6.91
CA SER A 438 22.02 32.40 -6.30
C SER A 438 21.03 32.16 -5.15
N GLU A 439 20.54 33.20 -4.53
CA GLU A 439 19.54 33.21 -3.44
C GLU A 439 18.08 33.08 -3.94
N LEU A 440 17.82 33.27 -5.22
CA LEU A 440 16.48 33.20 -5.83
C LEU A 440 16.31 32.05 -6.81
N ARG A 441 17.15 31.00 -6.78
CA ARG A 441 17.01 29.81 -7.58
C ARG A 441 15.83 28.95 -7.10
N ARG A 442 14.63 29.45 -7.25
CA ARG A 442 13.42 28.67 -7.19
C ARG A 442 13.18 28.08 -8.58
N SER A 443 13.12 26.75 -8.67
CA SER A 443 12.63 26.07 -9.87
C SER A 443 11.24 26.62 -10.21
N ALA A 444 11.09 27.28 -11.33
CA ALA A 444 9.78 27.67 -11.83
C ALA A 444 9.08 26.43 -12.40
N TRP A 445 7.94 26.10 -11.84
CA TRP A 445 7.07 25.02 -12.31
C TRP A 445 5.90 25.67 -13.05
N SER A 446 5.63 25.23 -14.25
CA SER A 446 4.35 25.50 -14.89
C SER A 446 3.61 24.18 -15.12
N THR A 447 2.43 24.06 -14.52
CA THR A 447 1.52 22.92 -14.71
C THR A 447 0.31 23.43 -15.45
N ALA A 448 0.07 22.97 -16.66
CA ALA A 448 -1.19 23.15 -17.35
C ALA A 448 -2.03 21.89 -17.16
N THR A 449 -3.09 22.00 -16.35
CA THR A 449 -4.05 20.91 -16.13
C THR A 449 -5.35 21.28 -16.83
N THR A 450 -5.75 20.50 -17.81
CA THR A 450 -7.09 20.59 -18.40
C THR A 450 -7.92 19.43 -17.88
N THR A 451 -8.85 19.72 -16.97
CA THR A 451 -9.82 18.73 -16.46
C THR A 451 -11.17 19.03 -17.07
N SER A 452 -11.73 18.12 -17.82
CA SER A 452 -13.15 18.17 -18.20
C SER A 452 -13.90 17.15 -17.34
N THR A 453 -14.80 17.63 -16.50
CA THR A 453 -15.78 16.80 -15.78
C THR A 453 -17.10 16.85 -16.54
N THR A 454 -17.59 15.71 -16.92
CA THR A 454 -19.00 15.48 -17.27
C THR A 454 -19.60 14.52 -16.27
#